data_73bb82bcc1a26abc4d9b2c3149253871
#
_entry.id   73bb82bcc1a26abc4d9b2c3149253871
#
_cell.length_a   1.000
_cell.length_b   1.000
_cell.length_c   1.000
_cell.angle_alpha   90.00
_cell.angle_beta   90.00
_cell.angle_gamma   90.00
#
_symmetry.space_group_name_H-M   'P 1'
#
loop_
_entity.id
_entity.type
_entity.pdbx_description
1 polymer ?
#
loop_
_entity_poly.entity_id
_entity_poly.type
_entity_poly.pdbx_seq_one_letter_code
_entity_poly.pdbx_strand_id
1 'polypeptide(L)' 'MLDLKVQYFQDSPPTGRPYREEHFIRRHVQMELSVEQTALVLVDLWDNHFIESWLERADRITREAVVPVLERAR' A
#
# COMPACT_ATOMS: atom_id res chain seq x y z
N MET A 1 -20.00 7.26 1.42
CA MET A 1 -19.10 6.77 0.35
C MET A 1 -17.67 7.11 0.70
N LEU A 2 -16.76 6.19 0.48
CA LEU A 2 -15.35 6.43 0.66
C LEU A 2 -14.77 7.05 -0.61
N ASP A 3 -14.09 8.17 -0.45
CA ASP A 3 -13.40 8.85 -1.53
C ASP A 3 -11.90 8.71 -1.28
N LEU A 4 -11.25 7.85 -2.06
CA LEU A 4 -9.87 7.46 -1.83
C LEU A 4 -8.98 7.85 -3.00
N LYS A 5 -7.82 8.41 -2.68
CA LYS A 5 -6.73 8.57 -3.62
C LYS A 5 -5.70 7.47 -3.34
N VAL A 6 -5.64 6.48 -4.21
CA VAL A 6 -4.76 5.34 -4.03
C VAL A 6 -3.56 5.42 -4.95
N GLN A 7 -2.47 4.81 -4.54
CA GLN A 7 -1.25 4.71 -5.33
C GLN A 7 -0.98 3.26 -5.66
N TYR A 8 -0.42 3.02 -6.82
CA TYR A 8 0.16 1.74 -7.14
C TYR A 8 1.46 1.93 -7.94
N PHE A 9 2.30 0.92 -7.86
CA PHE A 9 3.58 0.92 -8.54
C PHE A 9 3.45 0.09 -9.81
N GLN A 10 3.66 0.73 -10.95
CA GLN A 10 3.63 0.05 -12.23
C GLN A 10 5.03 -0.47 -12.54
N ASP A 11 5.23 -1.77 -12.48
CA ASP A 11 6.52 -2.42 -12.71
C ASP A 11 6.82 -2.60 -14.20
N SER A 12 6.56 -1.56 -14.97
CA SER A 12 6.87 -1.50 -16.39
C SER A 12 7.17 -0.06 -16.77
N PRO A 13 8.16 0.16 -17.66
CA PRO A 13 8.50 1.50 -18.09
C PRO A 13 7.50 2.03 -19.12
N PRO A 14 7.48 3.35 -19.36
CA PRO A 14 6.78 3.91 -20.52
C PRO A 14 7.32 3.32 -21.82
N THR A 15 6.49 3.32 -22.85
CA THR A 15 6.89 2.86 -24.20
C THR A 15 8.14 3.61 -24.65
N GLY A 16 9.13 2.87 -25.17
CA GLY A 16 10.36 3.43 -25.68
C GLY A 16 11.47 3.59 -24.63
N ARG A 17 11.20 3.29 -23.37
CA ARG A 17 12.21 3.32 -22.31
C ARG A 17 12.78 1.93 -22.05
N PRO A 18 14.08 1.80 -21.69
CA PRO A 18 14.63 0.52 -21.25
C PRO A 18 13.89 -0.04 -20.04
N TYR A 19 13.78 -1.36 -19.97
CA TYR A 19 13.09 -2.04 -18.86
C TYR A 19 14.03 -2.08 -17.65
N ARG A 20 13.97 -1.01 -16.83
CA ARG A 20 14.74 -0.85 -15.61
C ARG A 20 13.86 -0.33 -14.50
N GLU A 21 14.16 -0.71 -13.27
CA GLU A 21 13.40 -0.29 -12.10
C GLU A 21 13.27 1.23 -11.97
N GLU A 22 14.32 1.96 -12.31
CA GLU A 22 14.35 3.42 -12.28
C GLU A 22 13.36 4.08 -13.26
N HIS A 23 12.87 3.32 -14.24
CA HIS A 23 11.87 3.78 -15.21
C HIS A 23 10.44 3.38 -14.84
N PHE A 24 10.26 2.66 -13.75
CA PHE A 24 8.93 2.26 -13.29
C PHE A 24 8.18 3.48 -12.76
N ILE A 25 6.87 3.45 -12.86
CA ILE A 25 6.03 4.61 -12.58
C ILE A 25 5.16 4.34 -11.36
N ARG A 26 5.13 5.31 -10.45
CA ARG A 26 4.14 5.35 -9.38
C ARG A 26 2.92 6.11 -9.91
N ARG A 27 1.78 5.43 -9.92
CA ARG A 27 0.54 5.99 -10.41
C ARG A 27 -0.44 6.23 -9.28
N HIS A 28 -1.37 7.15 -9.53
CA HIS A 28 -2.42 7.50 -8.60
C HIS A 28 -3.77 7.31 -9.27
N VAL A 29 -4.74 6.80 -8.52
CA VAL A 29 -6.11 6.63 -8.99
C VAL A 29 -7.05 7.16 -7.92
N GLN A 30 -8.02 7.95 -8.34
CA GLN A 30 -9.12 8.38 -7.49
C GLN A 30 -10.21 7.33 -7.54
N MET A 31 -10.64 6.83 -6.36
CA MET A 31 -11.66 5.79 -6.27
C MET A 31 -12.75 6.21 -5.31
N GLU A 32 -13.99 5.99 -5.71
CA GLU A 32 -15.16 6.14 -4.86
C GLU A 32 -15.69 4.74 -4.53
N LEU A 33 -15.75 4.40 -3.26
CA LEU A 33 -16.18 3.08 -2.80
C LEU A 33 -17.39 3.19 -1.88
N SER A 34 -18.36 2.31 -2.07
CA SER A 34 -19.47 2.18 -1.16
C SER A 34 -18.98 1.58 0.16
N VAL A 35 -19.23 2.29 1.26
CA VAL A 35 -18.86 1.81 2.61
C VAL A 35 -19.49 0.45 2.90
N GLU A 36 -20.74 0.29 2.50
CA GLU A 36 -21.51 -0.92 2.77
C GLU A 36 -21.03 -2.14 1.97
N GLN A 37 -20.34 -1.90 0.87
CA GLN A 37 -19.86 -2.95 -0.03
C GLN A 37 -18.35 -3.10 -0.02
N THR A 38 -17.69 -2.48 0.96
CA THR A 38 -16.22 -2.45 1.04
C THR A 38 -15.75 -3.14 2.31
N ALA A 39 -14.73 -3.96 2.18
CA ALA A 39 -14.06 -4.58 3.32
C ALA A 39 -12.57 -4.25 3.28
N LEU A 40 -12.01 -3.99 4.46
CA LEU A 40 -10.57 -3.86 4.62
C LEU A 40 -9.97 -5.24 4.90
N VAL A 41 -9.05 -5.65 4.04
CA VAL A 41 -8.34 -6.92 4.19
C VAL A 41 -6.88 -6.63 4.44
N LEU A 42 -6.32 -7.20 5.49
CA LEU A 42 -4.91 -7.07 5.84
C LEU A 42 -4.17 -8.31 5.37
N VAL A 43 -3.12 -8.12 4.60
CA VAL A 43 -2.36 -9.21 3.99
C VAL A 43 -0.87 -9.02 4.29
N ASP A 44 -0.19 -10.12 4.64
CA ASP A 44 1.26 -10.17 4.85
C ASP A 44 1.76 -9.24 5.96
N LEU A 45 0.98 -9.09 7.01
CA LEU A 45 1.46 -8.44 8.23
C LEU A 45 2.22 -9.48 9.07
N TRP A 46 3.42 -9.11 9.50
CA TRP A 46 4.26 -10.02 10.28
C TRP A 46 4.93 -9.27 11.43
N ASP A 47 5.19 -10.00 12.52
CA ASP A 47 5.78 -9.46 13.74
C ASP A 47 7.19 -9.99 13.99
N ASN A 48 7.72 -10.76 13.06
CA ASN A 48 9.06 -11.30 13.14
C ASN A 48 9.68 -11.40 11.76
N HIS A 49 10.98 -11.12 11.67
CA HIS A 49 11.74 -11.25 10.43
C HIS A 49 13.23 -11.37 10.78
N PHE A 50 13.97 -12.11 9.98
CA PHE A 50 15.41 -12.32 10.22
C PHE A 50 16.26 -11.09 9.87
N ILE A 51 15.74 -10.13 9.14
CA ILE A 51 16.39 -8.87 8.87
C ILE A 51 15.82 -7.80 9.82
N GLU A 52 16.61 -7.40 10.80
CA GLU A 52 16.16 -6.53 11.87
C GLU A 52 15.64 -5.17 11.38
N SER A 53 16.32 -4.55 10.42
CA SER A 53 15.89 -3.26 9.87
C SER A 53 14.54 -3.35 9.14
N TRP A 54 14.24 -4.49 8.56
CA TRP A 54 12.94 -4.72 7.92
C TRP A 54 11.84 -4.88 8.98
N LEU A 55 12.15 -5.59 10.05
CA LEU A 55 11.21 -5.76 11.16
C LEU A 55 10.87 -4.43 11.82
N GLU A 56 11.85 -3.58 12.06
CA GLU A 56 11.66 -2.25 12.62
C GLU A 56 10.77 -1.38 11.72
N ARG A 57 11.00 -1.43 10.42
CA ARG A 57 10.21 -0.68 9.44
C ARG A 57 8.77 -1.19 9.38
N ALA A 58 8.58 -2.50 9.38
CA ALA A 58 7.26 -3.11 9.38
C ALA A 58 6.48 -2.76 10.64
N ASP A 59 7.11 -2.81 11.79
CA ASP A 59 6.51 -2.45 13.07
C ASP A 59 6.07 -0.97 13.07
N ARG A 60 6.91 -0.09 12.59
CA ARG A 60 6.59 1.34 12.50
C ARG A 60 5.41 1.58 11.56
N ILE A 61 5.42 0.98 10.37
CA ILE A 61 4.33 1.11 9.39
C ILE A 61 3.04 0.57 9.98
N THR A 62 3.10 -0.57 10.67
CA THR A 62 1.94 -1.18 11.30
C THR A 62 1.32 -0.24 12.33
N ARG A 63 2.13 0.31 13.22
CA ARG A 63 1.64 1.19 14.28
C ARG A 63 1.18 2.55 13.78
N GLU A 64 1.91 3.15 12.85
CA GLU A 64 1.65 4.52 12.41
C GLU A 64 0.63 4.64 11.29
N ALA A 65 0.46 3.58 10.49
CA ALA A 65 -0.43 3.61 9.32
C ALA A 65 -1.51 2.52 9.35
N VAL A 66 -1.13 1.26 9.53
CA VAL A 66 -2.07 0.15 9.40
C VAL A 66 -3.08 0.13 10.55
N VAL A 67 -2.63 0.23 11.78
CA VAL A 67 -3.52 0.22 12.95
C VAL A 67 -4.52 1.38 12.93
N PRO A 68 -4.10 2.63 12.67
CA PRO A 68 -5.06 3.73 12.55
C PRO A 68 -6.12 3.52 11.46
N VAL A 69 -5.73 2.97 10.32
CA VAL A 69 -6.68 2.67 9.24
C VAL A 69 -7.65 1.58 9.67
N LEU A 70 -7.15 0.52 10.31
CA LEU A 70 -7.98 -0.57 10.81
C LEU A 70 -9.01 -0.07 11.84
N GLU A 71 -8.58 0.74 12.78
CA GLU A 71 -9.47 1.32 13.79
C GLU A 71 -10.54 2.21 13.16
N ARG A 72 -10.18 2.94 12.13
CA ARG A 72 -11.10 3.82 11.41
C ARG A 72 -12.12 3.04 10.59
N ALA A 73 -11.73 1.86 10.09
CA ALA A 73 -12.59 1.01 9.27
C ALA A 73 -13.63 0.22 10.07
N ARG A 74 -13.43 0.09 11.37
CA ARG A 74 -14.36 -0.62 12.26
C ARG A 74 -15.63 0.18 12.54
#